data_19cc5dab5f10fb54287ad50dbbfd2b2e
#
_entry.id   19cc5dab5f10fb54287ad50dbbfd2b2e
#
_cell.length_a   1.000
_cell.length_b   1.000
_cell.length_c   1.000
_cell.angle_alpha   90.00
_cell.angle_beta   90.00
_cell.angle_gamma   90.00
#
_symmetry.space_group_name_H-M   'P 1'
#
loop_
_entity.id
_entity.type
_entity.pdbx_description
1 polymer ?
#
loop_
_entity_poly.entity_id
_entity_poly.type
_entity_poly.pdbx_seq_one_letter_code
_entity_poly.pdbx_strand_id
1 'polypeptide(L)'
;LINLLKELNFPLSGRLHFELTERMPITNWEAAKRNIIFLNDHGYYLKIDDFCCGYNSFLNLINLGLTHVKIDKKFIDTIDHDEESILFAILSACQTAKLEVIAEGVESREQYIKLKELGVRFFQGYLFSKPHTFPLM
;
A
#
# COMPACT_ATOMS: atom_id res chain seq x y z
N LEU A 1 -7.10 -12.78 14.37
CA LEU A 1 -5.90 -12.73 13.56
C LEU A 1 -4.64 -12.97 14.42
N ILE A 2 -4.36 -12.13 15.44
CA ILE A 2 -3.16 -12.23 16.29
C ILE A 2 -3.02 -13.62 16.93
N ASN A 3 -4.09 -14.18 17.49
CA ASN A 3 -4.07 -15.52 18.07
C ASN A 3 -3.78 -16.59 17.03
N LEU A 4 -4.39 -16.47 15.84
CA LEU A 4 -4.13 -17.38 14.72
C LEU A 4 -2.66 -17.33 14.28
N LEU A 5 -2.07 -16.14 14.17
CA LEU A 5 -0.66 -15.97 13.80
C LEU A 5 0.29 -16.58 14.83
N LYS A 6 -0.06 -16.51 16.13
CA LYS A 6 0.69 -17.15 17.20
C LYS A 6 0.61 -18.68 17.15
N GLU A 7 -0.57 -19.22 16.82
CA GLU A 7 -0.81 -20.66 16.72
C GLU A 7 -0.12 -21.31 15.53
N LEU A 8 -0.03 -20.58 14.40
CA LEU A 8 0.56 -21.11 13.16
C LEU A 8 2.06 -21.41 13.27
N ASN A 9 2.76 -20.89 14.27
CA ASN A 9 4.20 -21.11 14.55
C ASN A 9 5.09 -21.15 13.28
N PHE A 10 4.67 -20.45 12.22
CA PHE A 10 5.28 -20.49 10.90
C PHE A 10 6.19 -19.26 10.75
N PRO A 11 7.40 -19.38 10.22
CA PRO A 11 8.29 -18.25 10.00
C PRO A 11 7.82 -17.43 8.80
N LEU A 12 6.62 -16.84 8.90
CA LEU A 12 6.03 -15.93 7.89
C LEU A 12 6.49 -14.49 8.08
N SER A 13 7.25 -14.21 9.13
CA SER A 13 7.85 -12.91 9.38
C SER A 13 8.66 -12.46 8.16
N GLY A 14 8.38 -11.27 7.67
CA GLY A 14 8.98 -10.69 6.47
C GLY A 14 8.46 -11.24 5.13
N ARG A 15 7.56 -12.25 5.14
CA ARG A 15 6.95 -12.81 3.92
C ARG A 15 5.45 -12.56 3.82
N LEU A 16 4.77 -12.42 4.95
CA LEU A 16 3.34 -12.14 5.01
C LEU A 16 3.13 -10.66 5.26
N HIS A 17 2.41 -10.03 4.35
CA HIS A 17 1.98 -8.65 4.44
C HIS A 17 0.46 -8.60 4.51
N PHE A 18 -0.07 -7.67 5.27
CA PHE A 18 -1.51 -7.43 5.35
C PHE A 18 -1.86 -6.15 4.61
N GLU A 19 -3.05 -6.11 4.06
CA GLU A 19 -3.60 -4.92 3.41
C GLU A 19 -4.85 -4.45 4.17
N LEU A 20 -4.89 -3.17 4.50
CA LEU A 20 -6.02 -2.51 5.09
C LEU A 20 -6.69 -1.65 4.02
N THR A 21 -7.90 -2.00 3.64
CA THR A 21 -8.66 -1.21 2.68
C THR A 21 -9.25 0.04 3.33
N GLU A 22 -9.18 1.18 2.65
CA GLU A 22 -9.83 2.42 3.05
C GLU A 22 -11.37 2.42 2.86
N ARG A 23 -11.95 1.36 2.31
CA ARG A 23 -13.40 1.28 2.03
C ARG A 23 -14.26 1.29 3.28
N MET A 24 -13.68 1.06 4.45
CA MET A 24 -14.39 1.10 5.72
C MET A 24 -13.70 2.03 6.71
N PRO A 25 -14.47 2.85 7.46
CA PRO A 25 -13.88 3.73 8.45
C PRO A 25 -13.31 2.92 9.62
N ILE A 26 -12.16 3.34 10.11
CA ILE A 26 -11.59 2.83 11.35
C ILE A 26 -12.38 3.46 12.50
N THR A 27 -13.12 2.65 13.25
CA THR A 27 -13.96 3.12 14.36
C THR A 27 -13.22 3.19 15.70
N ASN A 28 -12.16 2.41 15.86
CA ASN A 28 -11.35 2.40 17.08
C ASN A 28 -9.86 2.54 16.72
N TRP A 29 -9.40 3.77 16.68
CA TRP A 29 -8.02 4.13 16.30
C TRP A 29 -6.97 3.62 17.27
N GLU A 30 -7.26 3.61 18.57
CA GLU A 30 -6.35 3.11 19.59
C GLU A 30 -6.13 1.59 19.47
N ALA A 31 -7.21 0.84 19.22
CA ALA A 31 -7.09 -0.60 18.98
C ALA A 31 -6.35 -0.89 17.68
N ALA A 32 -6.63 -0.13 16.60
CA ALA A 32 -5.94 -0.26 15.34
C ALA A 32 -4.43 -0.03 15.52
N LYS A 33 -4.04 1.05 16.19
CA LYS A 33 -2.64 1.39 16.46
C LYS A 33 -1.91 0.30 17.25
N ARG A 34 -2.52 -0.20 18.32
CA ARG A 34 -1.93 -1.31 19.12
C ARG A 34 -1.73 -2.57 18.26
N ASN A 35 -2.70 -2.91 17.42
CA ASN A 35 -2.60 -4.08 16.54
C ASN A 35 -1.50 -3.91 15.48
N ILE A 36 -1.33 -2.71 14.92
CA ILE A 36 -0.30 -2.41 13.93
C ILE A 36 1.09 -2.49 14.57
N ILE A 37 1.27 -1.91 15.75
CA ILE A 37 2.52 -2.01 16.51
C ILE A 37 2.85 -3.49 16.75
N PHE A 38 1.86 -4.26 17.24
CA PHE A 38 2.07 -5.69 17.47
C PHE A 38 2.51 -6.43 16.19
N LEU A 39 1.87 -6.15 15.04
CA LEU A 39 2.25 -6.77 13.77
C LEU A 39 3.67 -6.41 13.37
N ASN A 40 4.02 -5.14 13.45
CA ASN A 40 5.36 -4.65 13.11
C ASN A 40 6.46 -5.27 14.00
N ASP A 41 6.21 -5.38 15.31
CA ASP A 41 7.15 -5.98 16.28
C ASP A 41 7.39 -7.47 16.00
N HIS A 42 6.44 -8.13 15.33
CA HIS A 42 6.57 -9.53 14.92
C HIS A 42 7.01 -9.71 13.45
N GLY A 43 7.43 -8.63 12.80
CA GLY A 43 7.93 -8.66 11.42
C GLY A 43 6.85 -8.81 10.36
N TYR A 44 5.59 -8.52 10.69
CA TYR A 44 4.50 -8.43 9.73
C TYR A 44 4.27 -6.99 9.34
N TYR A 45 4.14 -6.72 8.04
CA TYR A 45 3.92 -5.36 7.54
C TYR A 45 2.48 -5.16 7.13
N LEU A 46 1.92 -4.02 7.50
CA LEU A 46 0.60 -3.59 7.08
C LEU A 46 0.73 -2.45 6.06
N LYS A 47 0.01 -2.57 4.96
CA LYS A 47 -0.09 -1.58 3.88
C LYS A 47 -1.50 -1.02 3.84
N ILE A 48 -1.65 0.22 3.42
CA ILE A 48 -2.95 0.77 3.04
C ILE A 48 -3.20 0.46 1.58
N ASP A 49 -4.34 -0.15 1.31
CA ASP A 49 -4.85 -0.41 -0.04
C ASP A 49 -5.82 0.68 -0.47
N ASP A 50 -5.88 0.98 -1.78
CA ASP A 50 -6.72 2.03 -2.37
C ASP A 50 -6.48 3.42 -1.71
N PHE A 51 -5.23 3.78 -1.42
CA PHE A 51 -4.88 5.03 -0.73
C PHE A 51 -5.44 6.27 -1.44
N CYS A 52 -5.97 7.21 -0.68
CA CYS A 52 -6.71 8.39 -1.14
C CYS A 52 -8.06 8.10 -1.81
N CYS A 53 -8.61 6.90 -1.65
CA CYS A 53 -9.90 6.51 -2.23
C CYS A 53 -11.02 6.36 -1.21
N GLY A 54 -10.70 6.43 0.08
CA GLY A 54 -11.60 5.99 1.14
C GLY A 54 -12.00 7.04 2.17
N TYR A 55 -12.46 6.55 3.32
CA TYR A 55 -13.06 7.33 4.40
C TYR A 55 -12.05 7.87 5.40
N ASN A 56 -10.80 7.42 5.39
CA ASN A 56 -9.84 7.75 6.42
C ASN A 56 -9.00 8.95 5.98
N SER A 57 -8.76 9.88 6.90
CA SER A 57 -7.91 11.02 6.57
C SER A 57 -6.44 10.59 6.48
N PHE A 58 -5.70 11.16 5.55
CA PHE A 58 -4.27 10.96 5.38
C PHE A 58 -3.49 11.13 6.68
N LEU A 59 -3.80 12.17 7.44
CA LEU A 59 -3.13 12.46 8.72
C LEU A 59 -3.36 11.33 9.76
N ASN A 60 -4.59 10.81 9.81
CA ASN A 60 -4.91 9.72 10.73
C ASN A 60 -4.17 8.43 10.36
N LEU A 61 -4.06 8.12 9.06
CA LEU A 61 -3.33 6.94 8.58
C LEU A 61 -1.83 7.02 8.91
N ILE A 62 -1.21 8.19 8.73
CA ILE A 62 0.18 8.42 9.14
C ILE A 62 0.37 8.14 10.64
N ASN A 63 -0.54 8.59 11.48
CA ASN A 63 -0.47 8.42 12.93
C ASN A 63 -0.64 6.96 13.40
N LEU A 64 -1.07 6.06 12.52
CA LEU A 64 -1.11 4.62 12.80
C LEU A 64 0.28 3.95 12.78
N GLY A 65 1.31 4.63 12.27
CA GLY A 65 2.65 4.05 12.13
C GLY A 65 2.79 3.08 10.96
N LEU A 66 1.99 3.29 9.92
CA LEU A 66 2.11 2.57 8.65
C LEU A 66 3.35 3.01 7.90
N THR A 67 3.93 2.11 7.14
CA THR A 67 5.15 2.37 6.39
C THR A 67 4.96 2.32 4.88
N HIS A 68 3.89 1.68 4.42
CA HIS A 68 3.63 1.47 3.01
C HIS A 68 2.19 1.83 2.64
N VAL A 69 2.02 2.41 1.46
CA VAL A 69 0.72 2.72 0.85
C VAL A 69 0.70 2.24 -0.60
N LYS A 70 -0.46 1.77 -1.05
CA LYS A 70 -0.70 1.36 -2.43
C LYS A 70 -1.54 2.46 -3.10
N ILE A 71 -1.05 3.02 -4.18
CA ILE A 71 -1.75 4.05 -4.95
C ILE A 71 -2.52 3.36 -6.07
N ASP A 72 -3.84 3.55 -6.05
CA ASP A 72 -4.78 2.97 -7.00
C ASP A 72 -4.46 3.38 -8.45
N LYS A 73 -4.72 2.44 -9.37
CA LYS A 73 -4.55 2.60 -10.82
C LYS A 73 -5.12 3.91 -11.37
N LYS A 74 -6.27 4.36 -10.86
CA LYS A 74 -6.90 5.59 -11.35
C LYS A 74 -6.02 6.83 -11.23
N PHE A 75 -5.14 6.88 -10.20
CA PHE A 75 -4.15 7.96 -10.07
C PHE A 75 -2.92 7.71 -10.95
N ILE A 76 -2.55 6.44 -11.17
CA ILE A 76 -1.46 6.10 -12.09
C ILE A 76 -1.82 6.46 -13.52
N ASP A 77 -3.07 6.23 -13.91
CA ASP A 77 -3.56 6.55 -15.26
C ASP A 77 -3.55 8.08 -15.54
N THR A 78 -3.57 8.93 -14.51
CA THR A 78 -3.46 10.39 -14.73
C THR A 78 -2.10 10.82 -15.31
N ILE A 79 -1.10 9.96 -15.22
CA ILE A 79 0.24 10.21 -15.77
C ILE A 79 0.25 10.33 -17.30
N ASP A 80 -0.71 9.69 -17.96
CA ASP A 80 -0.86 9.71 -19.42
C ASP A 80 -1.69 10.91 -19.90
N HIS A 81 -2.18 11.74 -18.98
CA HIS A 81 -2.99 12.93 -19.22
C HIS A 81 -2.37 14.15 -18.52
N ASP A 82 -2.88 15.34 -18.83
CA ASP A 82 -2.41 16.61 -18.21
C ASP A 82 -2.75 16.75 -16.71
N GLU A 83 -3.30 15.70 -16.09
CA GLU A 83 -3.70 15.64 -14.69
C GLU A 83 -2.63 15.04 -13.75
N GLU A 84 -1.41 14.84 -14.24
CA GLU A 84 -0.30 14.26 -13.44
C GLU A 84 0.02 15.07 -12.16
N SER A 85 -0.44 16.31 -12.07
CA SER A 85 -0.27 17.17 -10.89
C SER A 85 -0.88 16.58 -9.62
N ILE A 86 -1.99 15.81 -9.73
CA ILE A 86 -2.64 15.15 -8.58
C ILE A 86 -1.75 14.03 -8.07
N LEU A 87 -1.26 13.18 -8.97
CA LEU A 87 -0.35 12.10 -8.60
C LEU A 87 0.93 12.64 -7.97
N PHE A 88 1.51 13.70 -8.55
CA PHE A 88 2.68 14.36 -7.99
C PHE A 88 2.44 14.88 -6.57
N ALA A 89 1.28 15.50 -6.30
CA ALA A 89 0.92 15.96 -4.96
C ALA A 89 0.81 14.82 -3.96
N ILE A 90 0.19 13.70 -4.34
CA ILE A 90 0.08 12.49 -3.52
C ILE A 90 1.46 11.92 -3.21
N LEU A 91 2.31 11.76 -4.22
CA LEU A 91 3.67 11.22 -4.06
C LEU A 91 4.53 12.12 -3.15
N SER A 92 4.43 13.44 -3.32
CA SER A 92 5.14 14.41 -2.47
C SER A 92 4.70 14.34 -1.02
N ALA A 93 3.40 14.18 -0.76
CA ALA A 93 2.86 14.00 0.57
C ALA A 93 3.35 12.68 1.21
N CYS A 94 3.34 11.59 0.46
CA CYS A 94 3.87 10.30 0.91
C CYS A 94 5.37 10.38 1.25
N GLN A 95 6.16 11.02 0.41
CA GLN A 95 7.58 11.21 0.62
C GLN A 95 7.86 12.05 1.88
N THR A 96 7.12 13.14 2.08
CA THR A 96 7.20 13.98 3.28
C THR A 96 6.88 13.18 4.55
N ALA A 97 5.88 12.30 4.45
CA ALA A 97 5.47 11.42 5.55
C ALA A 97 6.38 10.18 5.71
N LYS A 98 7.40 10.02 4.86
CA LYS A 98 8.30 8.85 4.83
C LYS A 98 7.57 7.52 4.60
N LEU A 99 6.49 7.57 3.82
CA LEU A 99 5.76 6.39 3.37
C LEU A 99 6.36 5.85 2.08
N GLU A 100 6.59 4.55 2.04
CA GLU A 100 6.96 3.85 0.81
C GLU A 100 5.71 3.65 -0.06
N VAL A 101 5.81 4.04 -1.31
CA VAL A 101 4.70 3.95 -2.26
C VAL A 101 4.84 2.71 -3.13
N ILE A 102 3.73 1.99 -3.29
CA ILE A 102 3.55 0.92 -4.27
C ILE A 102 2.58 1.46 -5.32
N ALA A 103 3.02 1.59 -6.55
CA ALA A 103 2.16 1.97 -7.66
C ALA A 103 1.43 0.74 -8.20
N GLU A 104 0.10 0.77 -8.22
CA GLU A 104 -0.73 -0.31 -8.70
C GLU A 104 -1.27 -0.08 -10.10
N GLY A 105 -1.51 -1.18 -10.82
CA GLY A 105 -2.09 -1.13 -12.16
C GLY A 105 -1.17 -0.51 -13.20
N VAL A 106 0.15 -0.64 -13.03
CA VAL A 106 1.12 -0.20 -14.05
C VAL A 106 1.02 -1.13 -15.26
N GLU A 107 0.61 -0.59 -16.41
CA GLU A 107 0.31 -1.36 -17.61
C GLU A 107 1.27 -1.04 -18.76
N SER A 108 1.89 0.15 -18.77
CA SER A 108 2.80 0.57 -19.82
C SER A 108 4.22 0.83 -19.31
N ARG A 109 5.17 0.75 -20.25
CA ARG A 109 6.58 1.08 -19.95
C ARG A 109 6.77 2.57 -19.69
N GLU A 110 5.97 3.39 -20.32
CA GLU A 110 5.94 4.84 -20.19
C GLU A 110 5.54 5.22 -18.76
N GLN A 111 4.45 4.63 -18.24
CA GLN A 111 4.01 4.81 -16.86
C GLN A 111 5.12 4.40 -15.88
N TYR A 112 5.74 3.25 -16.08
CA TYR A 112 6.82 2.76 -15.25
C TYR A 112 7.99 3.73 -15.19
N ILE A 113 8.45 4.25 -16.34
CA ILE A 113 9.58 5.17 -16.42
C ILE A 113 9.27 6.47 -15.66
N LYS A 114 8.11 7.09 -15.96
CA LYS A 114 7.68 8.32 -15.30
C LYS A 114 7.55 8.16 -13.78
N LEU A 115 6.91 7.09 -13.31
CA LEU A 115 6.79 6.79 -11.87
C LEU A 115 8.15 6.62 -11.21
N LYS A 116 9.07 5.95 -11.87
CA LYS A 116 10.45 5.77 -11.38
C LYS A 116 11.19 7.11 -11.28
N GLU A 117 11.03 8.00 -12.24
CA GLU A 117 11.57 9.37 -12.21
C GLU A 117 10.98 10.20 -11.05
N LEU A 118 9.70 9.96 -10.70
CA LEU A 118 9.03 10.54 -9.54
C LEU A 118 9.42 9.89 -8.19
N GLY A 119 10.36 8.92 -8.20
CA GLY A 119 10.92 8.31 -7.00
C GLY A 119 10.18 7.07 -6.49
N VAL A 120 9.17 6.56 -7.21
CA VAL A 120 8.50 5.31 -6.86
C VAL A 120 9.45 4.13 -7.06
N ARG A 121 9.48 3.22 -6.10
CA ARG A 121 10.38 2.06 -6.12
C ARG A 121 9.68 0.71 -6.22
N PHE A 122 8.41 0.65 -5.85
CA PHE A 122 7.62 -0.59 -5.87
C PHE A 122 6.47 -0.46 -6.86
N PHE A 123 6.29 -1.49 -7.68
CA PHE A 123 5.33 -1.49 -8.79
C PHE A 123 4.57 -2.81 -8.83
N GLN A 124 3.30 -2.72 -9.14
CA GLN A 124 2.43 -3.85 -9.39
C GLN A 124 1.54 -3.55 -10.61
N GLY A 125 1.38 -4.52 -11.51
CA GLY A 125 0.49 -4.34 -12.66
C GLY A 125 0.78 -5.29 -13.81
N TYR A 126 -0.01 -5.19 -14.85
CA TYR A 126 0.03 -6.09 -16.01
C TYR A 126 1.29 -5.93 -16.86
N LEU A 127 2.01 -4.85 -16.71
CA LEU A 127 3.34 -4.70 -17.31
C LEU A 127 4.29 -5.81 -16.85
N PHE A 128 4.17 -6.27 -15.62
CA PHE A 128 5.07 -7.27 -15.02
C PHE A 128 4.50 -8.68 -15.10
N SER A 129 3.25 -8.87 -14.66
CA SER A 129 2.55 -10.13 -14.70
C SER A 129 1.05 -9.94 -14.58
N LYS A 130 0.28 -10.75 -15.33
CA LYS A 130 -1.15 -10.89 -15.10
C LYS A 130 -1.40 -11.90 -13.96
N PRO A 131 -2.53 -11.79 -13.25
CA PRO A 131 -2.93 -12.82 -12.29
C PRO A 131 -2.97 -14.19 -12.95
N HIS A 132 -2.44 -15.19 -12.27
CA HIS A 132 -2.52 -16.60 -12.71
C HIS A 132 -2.85 -17.47 -11.49
N THR A 133 -3.53 -18.57 -11.74
CA THR A 133 -3.82 -19.56 -10.73
C THR A 133 -2.56 -20.39 -10.44
N PHE A 134 -2.22 -20.53 -9.16
CA PHE A 134 -1.24 -21.54 -8.79
C PHE A 134 -1.86 -22.93 -9.00
N PRO A 135 -1.15 -23.89 -9.60
CA PRO A 135 -1.62 -25.25 -9.59
C PRO A 135 -1.75 -25.69 -8.14
N LEU A 136 -2.94 -26.18 -7.80
CA LEU A 136 -3.12 -26.87 -6.52
C LEU A 136 -2.19 -28.10 -6.54
N MET A 137 -1.20 -28.09 -5.67
CA MET A 137 -0.36 -29.27 -5.45
C MET A 137 -1.13 -30.34 -4.72
#